data_2c5b47e8c984295aca3097e9c32a1c4b
#
_entry.id   2c5b47e8c984295aca3097e9c32a1c4b
#
_cell.length_a   1.000
_cell.length_b   1.000
_cell.length_c   1.000
_cell.angle_alpha   90.00
_cell.angle_beta   90.00
_cell.angle_gamma   90.00
#
_symmetry.space_group_name_H-M   'P 1'
#
loop_
_entity.id
_entity.type
_entity.pdbx_description
1 polymer ?
#
loop_
_entity_poly.entity_id
_entity_poly.type
_entity_poly.pdbx_seq_one_letter_code
_entity_poly.pdbx_strand_id
1 'polypeptide(L)'
;MNIETQLNNIKTKKVLVIGDIMLDKYFFGEAKRLSPEAPVPVLHKTRETIVLGGASNVARNLVRAIQDVSIMSVIGNDEEGKILKKILEDNKIHTDLLILDKERTTTVKTRMIGPNNAQMLRLDVEDTASISDEISDKMIKLYESGAIFVVFQKWVVEYRKVRYNNNIRL
;
A
#
# COMPACT_ATOMS: atom_id res chain seq x y z
N MET A 1 -14.52 32.52 -5.37
CA MET A 1 -14.31 31.33 -6.26
C MET A 1 -15.22 30.24 -5.73
N ASN A 2 -16.10 29.67 -6.56
CA ASN A 2 -17.12 28.71 -6.12
C ASN A 2 -16.44 27.36 -5.80
N ILE A 3 -16.82 26.74 -4.67
CA ILE A 3 -16.31 25.41 -4.21
C ILE A 3 -16.52 24.35 -5.30
N GLU A 4 -17.64 24.40 -6.01
CA GLU A 4 -17.96 23.47 -7.08
C GLU A 4 -16.97 23.53 -8.25
N THR A 5 -16.55 24.75 -8.63
CA THR A 5 -15.50 24.95 -9.65
C THR A 5 -14.15 24.41 -9.19
N GLN A 6 -13.81 24.57 -7.91
CA GLN A 6 -12.56 24.03 -7.35
C GLN A 6 -12.59 22.50 -7.32
N LEU A 7 -13.70 21.89 -6.91
CA LEU A 7 -13.86 20.44 -6.89
C LEU A 7 -13.76 19.84 -8.31
N ASN A 8 -14.36 20.50 -9.31
CA ASN A 8 -14.27 20.04 -10.69
C ASN A 8 -12.84 20.17 -11.24
N ASN A 9 -12.10 21.20 -10.87
CA ASN A 9 -10.69 21.35 -11.24
C ASN A 9 -9.80 20.27 -10.59
N ILE A 10 -10.11 19.83 -9.38
CA ILE A 10 -9.36 18.76 -8.71
C ILE A 10 -9.63 17.41 -9.38
N LYS A 11 -10.87 17.13 -9.79
CA LYS A 11 -11.25 15.87 -10.43
C LYS A 11 -10.43 15.52 -11.68
N THR A 12 -10.03 16.55 -12.44
CA THR A 12 -9.28 16.39 -13.71
C THR A 12 -7.76 16.32 -13.53
N LYS A 13 -7.26 16.38 -12.29
CA LYS A 13 -5.82 16.32 -12.02
C LYS A 13 -5.32 14.89 -12.09
N LYS A 14 -4.07 14.75 -12.54
CA LYS A 14 -3.32 13.49 -12.45
C LYS A 14 -2.53 13.46 -11.17
N VAL A 15 -2.69 12.42 -10.38
CA VAL A 15 -1.99 12.27 -9.09
C VAL A 15 -1.18 10.98 -9.11
N LEU A 16 0.08 11.11 -8.77
CA LEU A 16 0.97 9.99 -8.51
C LEU A 16 1.18 9.84 -7.00
N VAL A 17 0.85 8.68 -6.47
CA VAL A 17 1.16 8.30 -5.08
C VAL A 17 2.43 7.46 -5.09
N ILE A 18 3.44 7.91 -4.33
CA ILE A 18 4.71 7.18 -4.17
C ILE A 18 4.87 6.76 -2.72
N GLY A 19 5.17 5.50 -2.45
CA GLY A 19 5.41 5.01 -1.10
C GLY A 19 5.22 3.51 -0.97
N ASP A 20 5.43 3.02 0.25
CA ASP A 20 5.26 1.60 0.55
C ASP A 20 3.80 1.20 0.55
N ILE A 21 3.49 0.16 -0.20
CA ILE A 21 2.16 -0.44 -0.27
C ILE A 21 2.17 -1.81 0.39
N MET A 22 1.02 -2.19 0.93
CA MET A 22 0.89 -3.46 1.63
C MET A 22 -0.55 -3.97 1.61
N LEU A 23 -0.71 -5.24 1.93
CA LEU A 23 -2.00 -5.83 2.26
C LEU A 23 -2.19 -5.84 3.77
N ASP A 24 -3.28 -5.24 4.24
CA ASP A 24 -3.77 -5.42 5.60
C ASP A 24 -4.81 -6.56 5.58
N LYS A 25 -4.47 -7.72 6.16
CA LYS A 25 -5.36 -8.87 6.32
C LYS A 25 -5.93 -8.91 7.73
N TYR A 26 -7.22 -9.20 7.83
CA TYR A 26 -7.92 -9.36 9.10
C TYR A 26 -8.56 -10.73 9.15
N PHE A 27 -8.13 -11.57 10.07
CA PHE A 27 -8.75 -12.85 10.37
C PHE A 27 -9.60 -12.70 11.62
N PHE A 28 -10.90 -12.68 11.42
CA PHE A 28 -11.87 -12.63 12.52
C PHE A 28 -12.22 -14.05 12.95
N GLY A 29 -12.38 -14.26 14.24
CA GLY A 29 -12.71 -15.57 14.73
C GLY A 29 -13.12 -15.60 16.20
N GLU A 30 -13.42 -16.83 16.66
CA GLU A 30 -13.75 -17.14 18.03
C GLU A 30 -12.58 -17.82 18.72
N ALA A 31 -12.30 -17.45 19.97
CA ALA A 31 -11.25 -18.05 20.79
C ALA A 31 -11.89 -18.67 22.04
N LYS A 32 -12.38 -19.91 21.90
CA LYS A 32 -13.14 -20.61 22.96
C LYS A 32 -12.30 -21.60 23.78
N ARG A 33 -11.09 -21.90 23.35
CA ARG A 33 -10.22 -22.86 24.03
C ARG A 33 -8.75 -22.47 23.92
N LEU A 34 -7.95 -23.00 24.82
CA LEU A 34 -6.50 -22.95 24.72
C LEU A 34 -5.98 -24.12 23.85
N SER A 35 -4.80 -23.96 23.29
CA SER A 35 -4.09 -25.05 22.61
C SER A 35 -3.66 -26.10 23.63
N PRO A 36 -3.73 -27.40 23.28
CA PRO A 36 -3.13 -28.45 24.11
C PRO A 36 -1.59 -28.44 24.08
N GLU A 37 -0.98 -27.77 23.11
CA GLU A 37 0.46 -27.74 22.89
C GLU A 37 1.17 -26.59 23.61
N ALA A 38 0.45 -25.50 23.89
CA ALA A 38 0.99 -24.32 24.55
C ALA A 38 -0.14 -23.48 25.18
N PRO A 39 0.14 -22.64 26.19
CA PRO A 39 -0.86 -21.80 26.85
C PRO A 39 -1.26 -20.59 25.97
N VAL A 40 -1.66 -20.83 24.73
CA VAL A 40 -2.10 -19.83 23.76
C VAL A 40 -3.54 -20.12 23.31
N PRO A 41 -4.36 -19.10 23.04
CA PRO A 41 -5.71 -19.28 22.52
C PRO A 41 -5.68 -19.86 21.09
N VAL A 42 -6.64 -20.72 20.79
CA VAL A 42 -6.91 -21.21 19.42
C VAL A 42 -7.97 -20.31 18.82
N LEU A 43 -7.60 -19.53 17.78
CA LEU A 43 -8.53 -18.73 17.01
C LEU A 43 -9.15 -19.57 15.90
N HIS A 44 -10.45 -19.85 16.02
CA HIS A 44 -11.24 -20.47 14.96
C HIS A 44 -11.71 -19.40 13.98
N LYS A 45 -11.05 -19.30 12.80
CA LYS A 45 -11.35 -18.28 11.78
C LYS A 45 -12.76 -18.44 11.24
N THR A 46 -13.56 -17.37 11.30
CA THR A 46 -14.94 -17.31 10.77
C THR A 46 -15.05 -16.41 9.55
N ARG A 47 -14.20 -15.39 9.45
CA ARG A 47 -14.22 -14.41 8.35
C ARG A 47 -12.81 -13.89 8.07
N GLU A 48 -12.59 -13.51 6.82
CA GLU A 48 -11.38 -12.83 6.38
C GLU A 48 -11.73 -11.54 5.65
N THR A 49 -10.91 -10.52 5.82
CA THR A 49 -11.00 -9.27 5.06
C THR A 49 -9.60 -8.85 4.66
N ILE A 50 -9.44 -8.48 3.39
CA ILE A 50 -8.18 -7.95 2.85
C ILE A 50 -8.43 -6.54 2.38
N VAL A 51 -7.59 -5.59 2.79
CA VAL A 51 -7.68 -4.19 2.39
C VAL A 51 -6.31 -3.63 2.03
N LEU A 52 -6.33 -2.57 1.22
CA LEU A 52 -5.13 -1.82 0.86
C LEU A 52 -4.59 -1.06 2.07
N GLY A 53 -3.30 -1.20 2.37
CA GLY A 53 -2.59 -0.50 3.45
C GLY A 53 -1.49 0.42 2.93
N GLY A 54 -0.94 1.27 3.80
CA GLY A 54 0.12 2.20 3.44
C GLY A 54 -0.28 3.18 2.34
N ALA A 55 0.60 3.43 1.38
CA ALA A 55 0.38 4.33 0.25
C ALA A 55 -0.80 3.88 -0.63
N SER A 56 -1.07 2.58 -0.73
CA SER A 56 -2.22 2.07 -1.48
C SER A 56 -3.56 2.47 -0.86
N ASN A 57 -3.65 2.62 0.47
CA ASN A 57 -4.83 3.17 1.12
C ASN A 57 -5.02 4.66 0.81
N VAL A 58 -3.92 5.42 0.70
CA VAL A 58 -3.98 6.84 0.27
C VAL A 58 -4.53 6.92 -1.15
N ALA A 59 -3.97 6.14 -2.09
CA ALA A 59 -4.45 6.09 -3.47
C ALA A 59 -5.94 5.74 -3.54
N ARG A 60 -6.40 4.73 -2.78
CA ARG A 60 -7.82 4.34 -2.70
C ARG A 60 -8.73 5.47 -2.20
N ASN A 61 -8.25 6.31 -1.30
CA ASN A 61 -9.03 7.46 -0.85
C ASN A 61 -9.08 8.58 -1.91
N LEU A 62 -7.97 8.79 -2.63
CA LEU A 62 -7.87 9.80 -3.68
C LEU A 62 -8.77 9.50 -4.88
N VAL A 63 -8.93 8.26 -5.32
CA VAL A 63 -9.81 7.90 -6.45
C VAL A 63 -11.29 8.24 -6.22
N ARG A 64 -11.69 8.54 -4.98
CA ARG A 64 -13.04 9.03 -4.67
C ARG A 64 -13.27 10.48 -5.10
N ALA A 65 -12.19 11.25 -5.24
CA ALA A 65 -12.23 12.67 -5.57
C ALA A 65 -11.52 13.01 -6.90
N ILE A 66 -10.61 12.15 -7.34
CA ILE A 66 -9.70 12.35 -8.47
C ILE A 66 -9.84 11.18 -9.43
N GLN A 67 -9.98 11.45 -10.74
CA GLN A 67 -10.23 10.41 -11.74
C GLN A 67 -8.96 9.67 -12.17
N ASP A 68 -7.81 10.34 -12.16
CA ASP A 68 -6.54 9.80 -12.64
C ASP A 68 -5.55 9.69 -11.47
N VAL A 69 -5.50 8.51 -10.85
CA VAL A 69 -4.60 8.19 -9.74
C VAL A 69 -3.73 7.02 -10.12
N SER A 70 -2.42 7.26 -10.15
CA SER A 70 -1.40 6.25 -10.36
C SER A 70 -0.65 5.95 -9.06
N ILE A 71 -0.11 4.76 -8.93
CA ILE A 71 0.73 4.38 -7.80
C ILE A 71 2.10 3.91 -8.29
N MET A 72 3.16 4.41 -7.63
CA MET A 72 4.53 3.97 -7.83
C MET A 72 5.05 3.35 -6.55
N SER A 73 5.41 2.10 -6.62
CA SER A 73 5.93 1.33 -5.48
C SER A 73 6.68 0.10 -5.96
N VAL A 74 7.32 -0.58 -5.02
CA VAL A 74 8.00 -1.86 -5.25
C VAL A 74 7.26 -2.93 -4.47
N ILE A 75 6.93 -4.05 -5.12
CA ILE A 75 6.30 -5.22 -4.51
C ILE A 75 7.04 -6.48 -4.92
N GLY A 76 6.85 -7.55 -4.17
CA GLY A 76 7.37 -8.88 -4.52
C GLY A 76 6.71 -9.45 -5.77
N ASN A 77 7.43 -10.33 -6.46
CA ASN A 77 6.88 -11.16 -7.54
C ASN A 77 6.25 -12.44 -6.95
N ASP A 78 5.33 -12.28 -6.01
CA ASP A 78 4.68 -13.34 -5.25
C ASP A 78 3.15 -13.29 -5.39
N GLU A 79 2.44 -14.24 -4.78
CA GLU A 79 0.98 -14.30 -4.84
C GLU A 79 0.32 -13.09 -4.16
N GLU A 80 0.92 -12.59 -3.08
CA GLU A 80 0.41 -11.41 -2.38
C GLU A 80 0.54 -10.14 -3.22
N GLY A 81 1.63 -10.03 -3.99
CA GLY A 81 1.82 -8.95 -4.97
C GLY A 81 0.78 -8.98 -6.08
N LYS A 82 0.42 -10.17 -6.57
CA LYS A 82 -0.65 -10.33 -7.57
C LYS A 82 -2.01 -9.92 -7.01
N ILE A 83 -2.33 -10.34 -5.77
CA ILE A 83 -3.56 -9.96 -5.07
C ILE A 83 -3.61 -8.44 -4.89
N LEU A 84 -2.51 -7.84 -4.40
CA LEU A 84 -2.41 -6.40 -4.18
C LEU A 84 -2.63 -5.62 -5.47
N LYS A 85 -1.95 -6.01 -6.55
CA LYS A 85 -2.10 -5.39 -7.87
C LYS A 85 -3.54 -5.48 -8.36
N LYS A 86 -4.16 -6.65 -8.26
CA LYS A 86 -5.57 -6.83 -8.65
C LYS A 86 -6.50 -5.92 -7.86
N ILE A 87 -6.34 -5.82 -6.53
CA ILE A 87 -7.20 -4.94 -5.71
C ILE A 87 -6.99 -3.47 -6.10
N LEU A 88 -5.78 -3.03 -6.45
CA LEU A 88 -5.52 -1.69 -6.96
C LEU A 88 -6.29 -1.42 -8.26
N GLU A 89 -6.19 -2.33 -9.23
CA GLU A 89 -6.88 -2.24 -10.51
C GLU A 89 -8.41 -2.24 -10.37
N ASP A 90 -8.95 -3.11 -9.50
CA ASP A 90 -10.39 -3.15 -9.16
C ASP A 90 -10.87 -1.83 -8.54
N ASN A 91 -9.98 -1.08 -7.86
CA ASN A 91 -10.24 0.26 -7.34
C ASN A 91 -9.92 1.39 -8.33
N LYS A 92 -9.65 1.09 -9.61
CA LYS A 92 -9.34 2.06 -10.67
C LYS A 92 -8.07 2.87 -10.40
N ILE A 93 -7.08 2.28 -9.75
CA ILE A 93 -5.76 2.86 -9.54
C ILE A 93 -4.85 2.30 -10.63
N HIS A 94 -4.16 3.18 -11.36
CA HIS A 94 -3.21 2.78 -12.40
C HIS A 94 -1.96 2.14 -11.79
N THR A 95 -1.61 0.95 -12.27
CA THR A 95 -0.53 0.11 -11.73
C THR A 95 0.69 0.00 -12.64
N ASP A 96 0.74 0.76 -13.74
CA ASP A 96 1.81 0.70 -14.75
C ASP A 96 3.20 1.07 -14.20
N LEU A 97 3.22 1.79 -13.06
CA LEU A 97 4.43 2.21 -12.37
C LEU A 97 4.80 1.31 -11.18
N LEU A 98 4.12 0.17 -11.01
CA LEU A 98 4.54 -0.83 -10.02
C LEU A 98 5.77 -1.60 -10.52
N ILE A 99 6.77 -1.69 -9.67
CA ILE A 99 7.98 -2.45 -9.93
C ILE A 99 7.89 -3.79 -9.19
N LEU A 100 8.04 -4.89 -9.94
CA LEU A 100 8.12 -6.23 -9.38
C LEU A 100 9.59 -6.56 -9.09
N ASP A 101 9.89 -6.81 -7.82
CA ASP A 101 11.20 -7.26 -7.36
C ASP A 101 11.13 -8.75 -7.02
N LYS A 102 12.03 -9.55 -7.63
CA LYS A 102 12.06 -11.00 -7.43
C LYS A 102 12.66 -11.41 -6.08
N GLU A 103 13.50 -10.55 -5.53
CA GLU A 103 14.21 -10.79 -4.27
C GLU A 103 13.42 -10.30 -3.03
N ARG A 104 12.36 -9.53 -3.26
CA ARG A 104 11.55 -8.93 -2.20
C ARG A 104 10.25 -9.69 -1.98
N THR A 105 9.82 -9.75 -0.72
CA THR A 105 8.49 -10.22 -0.33
C THR A 105 7.52 -9.06 -0.29
N THR A 106 6.31 -9.25 -0.82
CA THR A 106 5.23 -8.25 -0.69
C THR A 106 4.84 -8.10 0.78
N THR A 107 4.79 -6.87 1.26
CA THR A 107 4.43 -6.58 2.65
C THR A 107 2.99 -6.96 2.95
N VAL A 108 2.79 -7.79 3.96
CA VAL A 108 1.48 -8.22 4.48
C VAL A 108 1.45 -8.05 5.99
N LYS A 109 0.43 -7.38 6.50
CA LYS A 109 0.19 -7.22 7.95
C LYS A 109 -1.11 -7.93 8.30
N THR A 110 -0.99 -9.10 8.93
CA THR A 110 -2.15 -9.93 9.30
C THR A 110 -2.52 -9.70 10.77
N ARG A 111 -3.75 -9.31 11.00
CA ARG A 111 -4.31 -9.12 12.34
C ARG A 111 -5.27 -10.25 12.69
N MET A 112 -5.02 -10.90 13.79
CA MET A 112 -5.91 -11.91 14.39
C MET A 112 -6.88 -11.20 15.34
N ILE A 113 -8.16 -11.19 14.98
CA ILE A 113 -9.22 -10.48 15.72
C ILE A 113 -10.13 -11.52 16.36
N GLY A 114 -10.10 -11.54 17.66
CA GLY A 114 -10.90 -12.41 18.50
C GLY A 114 -12.27 -11.81 18.91
N PRO A 115 -12.89 -12.37 19.96
CA PRO A 115 -14.14 -11.87 20.49
C PRO A 115 -14.10 -10.38 20.83
N ASN A 116 -15.24 -9.69 20.69
CA ASN A 116 -15.39 -8.26 20.97
C ASN A 116 -14.45 -7.36 20.14
N ASN A 117 -14.05 -7.82 18.95
CA ASN A 117 -13.07 -7.14 18.07
C ASN A 117 -11.70 -6.91 18.72
N ALA A 118 -11.33 -7.70 19.73
CA ALA A 118 -10.03 -7.61 20.36
C ALA A 118 -8.94 -8.12 19.41
N GLN A 119 -7.94 -7.28 19.15
CA GLN A 119 -6.76 -7.73 18.39
C GLN A 119 -5.88 -8.60 19.28
N MET A 120 -5.78 -9.89 18.96
CA MET A 120 -5.02 -10.87 19.72
C MET A 120 -3.55 -10.94 19.33
N LEU A 121 -3.29 -10.80 18.03
CA LEU A 121 -1.95 -10.89 17.44
C LEU A 121 -1.88 -10.09 16.15
N ARG A 122 -0.69 -9.58 15.82
CA ARG A 122 -0.34 -9.11 14.48
C ARG A 122 0.87 -9.88 13.98
N LEU A 123 0.73 -10.50 12.81
CA LEU A 123 1.81 -11.14 12.08
C LEU A 123 2.19 -10.25 10.90
N ASP A 124 3.44 -9.81 10.87
CA ASP A 124 3.98 -9.00 9.79
C ASP A 124 4.93 -9.87 8.94
N VAL A 125 4.67 -9.88 7.64
CA VAL A 125 5.56 -10.44 6.62
C VAL A 125 6.03 -9.24 5.80
N GLU A 126 7.29 -8.87 5.93
CA GLU A 126 7.84 -7.69 5.27
C GLU A 126 9.35 -7.84 5.08
N ASP A 127 9.86 -7.22 4.03
CA ASP A 127 11.28 -6.99 3.83
C ASP A 127 11.59 -5.53 4.17
N THR A 128 12.45 -5.33 5.17
CA THR A 128 12.84 -4.01 5.66
C THR A 128 14.11 -3.47 4.99
N ALA A 129 14.72 -4.26 4.08
CA ALA A 129 15.88 -3.81 3.33
C ALA A 129 15.54 -2.65 2.38
N SER A 130 16.49 -1.75 2.18
CA SER A 130 16.36 -0.70 1.17
C SER A 130 16.22 -1.31 -0.22
N ILE A 131 15.50 -0.62 -1.11
CA ILE A 131 15.46 -0.99 -2.53
C ILE A 131 16.85 -0.87 -3.14
N SER A 132 17.15 -1.70 -4.15
CA SER A 132 18.42 -1.64 -4.86
C SER A 132 18.60 -0.32 -5.61
N ASP A 133 19.87 0.07 -5.88
CA ASP A 133 20.15 1.26 -6.66
C ASP A 133 19.52 1.17 -8.06
N GLU A 134 19.49 -0.02 -8.67
CA GLU A 134 18.84 -0.26 -9.96
C GLU A 134 17.35 0.05 -9.95
N ILE A 135 16.63 -0.42 -8.92
CA ILE A 135 15.21 -0.14 -8.73
C ILE A 135 14.99 1.36 -8.48
N SER A 136 15.84 1.97 -7.64
CA SER A 136 15.79 3.40 -7.37
C SER A 136 15.95 4.24 -8.64
N ASP A 137 16.94 3.93 -9.47
CA ASP A 137 17.17 4.61 -10.74
C ASP A 137 16.01 4.42 -11.73
N LYS A 138 15.40 3.24 -11.73
CA LYS A 138 14.20 2.97 -12.54
C LYS A 138 13.02 3.83 -12.08
N MET A 139 12.80 3.95 -10.76
CA MET A 139 11.73 4.81 -10.20
C MET A 139 11.95 6.28 -10.57
N ILE A 140 13.19 6.78 -10.49
CA ILE A 140 13.53 8.16 -10.86
C ILE A 140 13.20 8.43 -12.34
N LYS A 141 13.61 7.54 -13.24
CA LYS A 141 13.31 7.65 -14.68
C LYS A 141 11.81 7.66 -14.97
N LEU A 142 11.05 6.81 -14.28
CA LEU A 142 9.59 6.76 -14.40
C LEU A 142 8.93 8.03 -13.88
N TYR A 143 9.45 8.60 -12.79
CA TYR A 143 8.97 9.86 -12.23
C TYR A 143 9.18 11.05 -13.17
N GLU A 144 10.33 11.15 -13.82
CA GLU A 144 10.66 12.23 -14.77
C GLU A 144 9.76 12.26 -15.99
N SER A 145 9.04 11.16 -16.28
CA SER A 145 8.19 11.03 -17.46
C SER A 145 6.84 11.73 -17.42
N GLY A 146 6.44 12.43 -16.32
CA GLY A 146 5.31 13.34 -16.42
C GLY A 146 4.22 13.39 -15.34
N ALA A 147 4.50 13.22 -14.05
CA ALA A 147 3.51 13.40 -13.00
C ALA A 147 3.30 14.88 -12.62
N ILE A 148 2.03 15.31 -12.47
CA ILE A 148 1.69 16.71 -12.15
C ILE A 148 1.56 16.97 -10.65
N PHE A 149 1.12 15.98 -9.87
CA PHE A 149 1.04 16.04 -8.41
C PHE A 149 1.57 14.77 -7.79
N VAL A 150 2.43 14.89 -6.78
CA VAL A 150 3.04 13.75 -6.10
C VAL A 150 2.68 13.77 -4.63
N VAL A 151 2.17 12.66 -4.13
CA VAL A 151 1.93 12.42 -2.71
C VAL A 151 2.94 11.39 -2.24
N PHE A 152 3.81 11.78 -1.30
CA PHE A 152 4.76 10.86 -0.67
C PHE A 152 4.19 10.34 0.64
N GLN A 153 4.20 9.01 0.81
CA GLN A 153 3.95 8.40 2.12
C GLN A 153 5.18 7.58 2.50
N LYS A 154 5.87 8.03 3.56
CA LYS A 154 7.04 7.36 4.11
C LYS A 154 6.61 6.45 5.25
N TRP A 155 6.92 5.13 5.18
CA TRP A 155 6.84 4.26 6.37
C TRP A 155 8.08 3.46 6.65
N VAL A 156 8.87 2.97 5.74
CA VAL A 156 10.04 2.13 6.08
C VAL A 156 11.20 2.24 5.09
N VAL A 157 10.95 2.51 3.81
CA VAL A 157 12.06 2.59 2.86
C VAL A 157 12.63 4.00 2.85
N GLU A 158 13.88 4.14 3.30
CA GLU A 158 14.66 5.37 3.08
C GLU A 158 14.90 5.50 1.56
N TYR A 159 14.07 6.29 0.89
CA TYR A 159 14.39 6.79 -0.45
C TYR A 159 15.57 7.76 -0.35
N ARG A 160 16.76 7.23 -0.02
CA ARG A 160 17.96 8.03 0.27
C ARG A 160 18.47 8.86 -0.89
N LYS A 161 17.94 8.67 -2.11
CA LYS A 161 18.48 9.33 -3.32
C LYS A 161 17.48 10.08 -4.20
N VAL A 162 16.23 10.22 -3.85
CA VAL A 162 15.41 11.23 -4.52
C VAL A 162 15.93 12.59 -4.04
N ARG A 163 17.02 13.06 -4.64
CA ARG A 163 17.48 14.43 -4.46
C ARG A 163 16.34 15.33 -4.93
N TYR A 164 15.72 16.00 -3.98
CA TYR A 164 14.87 17.14 -4.25
C TYR A 164 15.64 18.09 -5.18
N ASN A 165 15.30 18.10 -6.45
CA ASN A 165 15.55 19.27 -7.24
C ASN A 165 14.69 20.39 -6.62
N ASN A 166 15.30 21.49 -6.21
CA ASN A 166 14.77 22.58 -5.39
C ASN A 166 13.52 23.32 -5.95
N ASN A 167 12.73 22.70 -6.81
CA ASN A 167 11.55 23.31 -7.46
C ASN A 167 10.20 22.74 -7.03
N ILE A 168 10.14 21.86 -6.03
CA ILE A 168 8.86 21.43 -5.46
C ILE A 168 8.63 22.27 -4.21
N ARG A 169 7.84 23.36 -4.34
CA ARG A 169 7.25 24.05 -3.19
C ARG A 169 6.10 23.19 -2.67
N LEU A 170 6.21 22.75 -1.42
CA LEU A 170 5.11 22.19 -0.62
C LEU A 170 4.05 23.25 -0.35
#